data_a2b8b47abfb5489dec9d7e40c75a5550
#
_entry.id   a2b8b47abfb5489dec9d7e40c75a5550
#
_cell.length_a   1.000
_cell.length_b   1.000
_cell.length_c   1.000
_cell.angle_alpha   90.00
_cell.angle_beta   90.00
_cell.angle_gamma   90.00
#
_symmetry.space_group_name_H-M   'P 1'
#
loop_
_entity.id
_entity.type
_entity.pdbx_description
1 polymer ?
#
loop_
_entity_poly.entity_id
_entity_poly.type
_entity_poly.pdbx_seq_one_letter_code
_entity_poly.pdbx_strand_id
1 'polypeptide(L)'
;NDTFIIGIDHGYGNLKTANTVTSSGVKVYDYEPPFKKDVLEYDGKYICIGENHKSFTADKTTDMDNYYLTLYGIAQELSLAGITESHVHLAVGLPLMWYSEQRESFAEYLRQNEYVEFGYNGKQYRIHIDSVSVYPQGYCAVYDKLRNMDGVNMIADIGNGTMNIMKVIDHKCIIDSCHTEKLGVEKCVFRISNAVMNKFHEGIDESIITKFFRNE
;
A
#
# COMPACT_ATOMS: atom_id res chain seq x y z
N ASN A 1 3.82 -24.00 -15.31
CA ASN A 1 3.62 -22.54 -15.41
C ASN A 1 4.28 -21.94 -14.19
N ASP A 2 5.22 -21.01 -14.41
CA ASP A 2 5.88 -20.32 -13.31
C ASP A 2 4.91 -19.32 -12.70
N THR A 3 4.73 -19.35 -11.38
CA THR A 3 3.91 -18.39 -10.65
C THR A 3 4.68 -17.08 -10.48
N PHE A 4 4.09 -15.97 -10.86
CA PHE A 4 4.68 -14.64 -10.71
C PHE A 4 4.44 -14.12 -9.28
N ILE A 5 5.49 -13.83 -8.54
CA ILE A 5 5.39 -13.32 -7.17
C ILE A 5 5.33 -11.80 -7.20
N ILE A 6 4.27 -11.22 -6.66
CA ILE A 6 4.07 -9.77 -6.62
C ILE A 6 3.93 -9.31 -5.17
N GLY A 7 4.88 -8.49 -4.73
CA GLY A 7 4.80 -7.80 -3.45
C GLY A 7 4.01 -6.49 -3.57
N ILE A 8 3.00 -6.30 -2.71
CA ILE A 8 2.18 -5.07 -2.69
C ILE A 8 2.05 -4.55 -1.26
N ASP A 9 2.50 -3.32 -1.05
CA ASP A 9 2.28 -2.57 0.18
C ASP A 9 1.13 -1.57 -0.02
N HIS A 10 -0.01 -1.86 0.61
CA HIS A 10 -1.21 -1.01 0.61
C HIS A 10 -1.10 0.07 1.69
N GLY A 11 -0.22 1.04 1.47
CA GLY A 11 -0.11 2.19 2.36
C GLY A 11 -1.28 3.16 2.19
N TYR A 12 -1.62 3.92 3.24
CA TYR A 12 -2.65 4.96 3.16
C TYR A 12 -2.27 6.12 2.25
N GLY A 13 -0.98 6.45 2.19
CA GLY A 13 -0.47 7.49 1.30
C GLY A 13 -0.15 6.97 -0.09
N ASN A 14 0.50 5.83 -0.17
CA ASN A 14 0.98 5.26 -1.43
C ASN A 14 0.79 3.75 -1.48
N LEU A 15 0.38 3.27 -2.64
CA LEU A 15 0.54 1.89 -3.06
C LEU A 15 1.98 1.71 -3.54
N LYS A 16 2.66 0.66 -3.06
CA LYS A 16 4.02 0.35 -3.49
C LYS A 16 4.10 -1.11 -3.96
N THR A 17 4.80 -1.31 -5.04
CA THR A 17 5.21 -2.63 -5.53
C THR A 17 6.74 -2.71 -5.58
N ALA A 18 7.30 -3.77 -6.15
CA ALA A 18 8.75 -3.87 -6.29
C ALA A 18 9.35 -2.76 -7.16
N ASN A 19 8.60 -2.30 -8.18
CA ASN A 19 9.11 -1.37 -9.20
C ASN A 19 8.33 -0.06 -9.27
N THR A 20 7.21 0.09 -8.55
CA THR A 20 6.34 1.27 -8.68
C THR A 20 5.90 1.85 -7.33
N VAL A 21 5.66 3.15 -7.32
CA VAL A 21 5.06 3.88 -6.20
C VAL A 21 3.98 4.80 -6.78
N THR A 22 2.74 4.61 -6.34
CA THR A 22 1.59 5.40 -6.80
C THR A 22 0.78 5.87 -5.60
N SER A 23 0.24 7.08 -5.63
CA SER A 23 -0.68 7.54 -4.59
C SER A 23 -1.89 6.61 -4.47
N SER A 24 -2.33 6.30 -3.25
CA SER A 24 -3.36 5.28 -2.98
C SER A 24 -4.80 5.77 -3.10
N GLY A 25 -5.03 6.99 -3.60
CA GLY A 25 -6.38 7.48 -3.84
C GLY A 25 -7.07 6.70 -4.94
N VAL A 26 -8.33 6.30 -4.71
CA VAL A 26 -9.16 5.53 -5.64
C VAL A 26 -10.39 6.35 -5.99
N LYS A 27 -10.73 6.40 -7.27
CA LYS A 27 -11.92 7.04 -7.77
C LYS A 27 -12.58 6.18 -8.84
N VAL A 28 -13.84 5.82 -8.63
CA VAL A 28 -14.59 4.91 -9.50
C VAL A 28 -15.59 5.68 -10.33
N TYR A 29 -15.67 5.32 -11.62
CA TYR A 29 -16.59 5.90 -12.61
C TYR A 29 -17.36 4.79 -13.32
N ASP A 30 -18.62 5.06 -13.67
CA ASP A 30 -19.45 4.18 -14.48
C ASP A 30 -19.27 4.38 -15.99
N TYR A 31 -18.38 5.30 -16.39
CA TYR A 31 -18.04 5.60 -17.78
C TYR A 31 -16.55 5.89 -17.90
N GLU A 32 -15.99 5.70 -19.09
CA GLU A 32 -14.58 5.97 -19.35
C GLU A 32 -14.27 7.47 -19.14
N PRO A 33 -13.42 7.83 -18.18
CA PRO A 33 -13.10 9.22 -17.90
C PRO A 33 -12.20 9.79 -19.00
N PRO A 34 -12.59 10.89 -19.68
CA PRO A 34 -11.79 11.49 -20.74
C PRO A 34 -10.45 11.99 -20.18
N PHE A 35 -9.38 11.85 -20.98
CA PHE A 35 -8.03 12.34 -20.67
C PHE A 35 -7.35 11.73 -19.44
N LYS A 36 -7.86 10.65 -18.88
CA LYS A 36 -7.20 9.91 -17.81
C LYS A 36 -6.27 8.86 -18.38
N LYS A 37 -5.12 8.71 -17.75
CA LYS A 37 -4.15 7.63 -18.00
C LYS A 37 -4.19 6.63 -16.85
N ASP A 38 -3.64 5.48 -17.09
CA ASP A 38 -3.50 4.42 -16.07
C ASP A 38 -4.84 4.02 -15.43
N VAL A 39 -5.89 3.96 -16.25
CA VAL A 39 -7.22 3.54 -15.83
C VAL A 39 -7.27 2.02 -15.77
N LEU A 40 -7.73 1.49 -14.65
CA LEU A 40 -8.08 0.09 -14.48
C LEU A 40 -9.56 -0.09 -14.85
N GLU A 41 -9.84 -1.07 -15.69
CA GLU A 41 -11.20 -1.45 -16.09
C GLU A 41 -11.54 -2.79 -15.45
N TYR A 42 -12.52 -2.81 -14.56
CA TYR A 42 -12.93 -4.01 -13.86
C TYR A 42 -14.42 -3.98 -13.54
N ASP A 43 -15.10 -5.09 -13.81
CA ASP A 43 -16.53 -5.28 -13.56
C ASP A 43 -17.41 -4.14 -14.11
N GLY A 44 -17.13 -3.72 -15.36
CA GLY A 44 -17.87 -2.65 -16.04
C GLY A 44 -17.62 -1.25 -15.49
N LYS A 45 -16.64 -1.07 -14.62
CA LYS A 45 -16.25 0.21 -14.02
C LYS A 45 -14.87 0.63 -14.47
N TYR A 46 -14.64 1.95 -14.43
CA TYR A 46 -13.37 2.58 -14.69
C TYR A 46 -12.80 3.15 -13.41
N ILE A 47 -11.65 2.67 -13.00
CA ILE A 47 -11.03 3.00 -11.71
C ILE A 47 -9.76 3.79 -11.98
N CYS A 48 -9.74 5.05 -11.53
CA CYS A 48 -8.57 5.92 -11.55
C CYS A 48 -7.86 5.85 -10.21
N ILE A 49 -6.57 5.56 -10.24
CA ILE A 49 -5.71 5.47 -9.05
C ILE A 49 -4.63 6.53 -9.16
N GLY A 50 -4.24 7.11 -8.02
CA GLY A 50 -3.17 8.11 -7.94
C GLY A 50 -3.64 9.53 -7.67
N GLU A 51 -4.93 9.78 -7.60
CA GLU A 51 -5.47 11.09 -7.22
C GLU A 51 -5.80 11.10 -5.72
N ASN A 52 -5.09 11.93 -4.95
CA ASN A 52 -5.20 12.03 -3.50
C ASN A 52 -4.72 10.77 -2.74
N HIS A 53 -4.95 10.76 -1.45
CA HIS A 53 -4.60 9.64 -0.57
C HIS A 53 -5.87 8.96 -0.07
N LYS A 54 -5.78 7.67 0.20
CA LYS A 54 -6.87 6.92 0.84
C LYS A 54 -6.99 7.37 2.30
N SER A 55 -8.23 7.61 2.74
CA SER A 55 -8.52 7.83 4.15
C SER A 55 -8.16 6.61 4.98
N PHE A 56 -7.74 6.85 6.21
CA PHE A 56 -7.43 5.79 7.15
C PHE A 56 -8.68 4.96 7.45
N THR A 57 -8.59 3.64 7.24
CA THR A 57 -9.58 2.65 7.69
C THR A 57 -8.87 1.59 8.51
N ALA A 58 -9.43 1.22 9.66
CA ALA A 58 -8.85 0.20 10.53
C ALA A 58 -8.95 -1.20 9.91
N ASP A 59 -9.98 -1.46 9.11
CA ASP A 59 -10.18 -2.69 8.38
C ASP A 59 -10.04 -2.44 6.88
N LYS A 60 -9.11 -3.13 6.24
CA LYS A 60 -8.82 -2.99 4.80
C LYS A 60 -9.79 -3.75 3.90
N THR A 61 -10.76 -4.47 4.46
CA THR A 61 -11.75 -5.26 3.72
C THR A 61 -13.12 -4.59 3.62
N THR A 62 -13.28 -3.39 4.20
CA THR A 62 -14.57 -2.69 4.30
C THR A 62 -15.12 -2.15 3.00
N ASP A 63 -14.27 -1.94 2.00
CA ASP A 63 -14.60 -1.42 0.67
C ASP A 63 -13.79 -2.12 -0.41
N MET A 64 -14.05 -1.84 -1.67
CA MET A 64 -13.33 -2.42 -2.81
C MET A 64 -12.01 -1.71 -3.15
N ASP A 65 -11.66 -0.63 -2.48
CA ASP A 65 -10.49 0.16 -2.84
C ASP A 65 -9.18 -0.62 -2.77
N ASN A 66 -8.99 -1.42 -1.69
CA ASN A 66 -7.77 -2.23 -1.56
C ASN A 66 -7.71 -3.34 -2.61
N TYR A 67 -8.85 -3.86 -3.05
CA TYR A 67 -8.91 -4.81 -4.15
C TYR A 67 -8.54 -4.15 -5.49
N TYR A 68 -9.08 -2.97 -5.78
CA TYR A 68 -8.72 -2.20 -6.97
C TYR A 68 -7.22 -1.82 -6.97
N LEU A 69 -6.70 -1.38 -5.82
CA LEU A 69 -5.27 -1.11 -5.65
C LEU A 69 -4.42 -2.37 -5.90
N THR A 70 -4.89 -3.54 -5.48
CA THR A 70 -4.21 -4.82 -5.74
C THR A 70 -4.17 -5.13 -7.24
N LEU A 71 -5.33 -5.08 -7.92
CA LEU A 71 -5.38 -5.32 -9.37
C LEU A 71 -4.50 -4.32 -10.15
N TYR A 72 -4.51 -3.06 -9.72
CA TYR A 72 -3.66 -2.03 -10.32
C TYR A 72 -2.16 -2.32 -10.11
N GLY A 73 -1.74 -2.69 -8.90
CA GLY A 73 -0.36 -3.08 -8.63
C GLY A 73 0.08 -4.30 -9.44
N ILE A 74 -0.79 -5.30 -9.57
CA ILE A 74 -0.56 -6.47 -10.45
C ILE A 74 -0.39 -6.02 -11.90
N ALA A 75 -1.30 -5.16 -12.39
CA ALA A 75 -1.24 -4.64 -13.77
C ALA A 75 0.09 -3.93 -14.06
N GLN A 76 0.57 -3.10 -13.12
CA GLN A 76 1.83 -2.40 -13.26
C GLN A 76 3.02 -3.37 -13.36
N GLU A 77 3.13 -4.33 -12.45
CA GLU A 77 4.22 -5.30 -12.45
C GLU A 77 4.20 -6.21 -13.69
N LEU A 78 3.04 -6.71 -14.07
CA LEU A 78 2.90 -7.54 -15.27
C LEU A 78 3.16 -6.73 -16.55
N SER A 79 2.74 -5.46 -16.60
CA SER A 79 3.02 -4.56 -17.73
C SER A 79 4.51 -4.32 -17.92
N LEU A 80 5.26 -4.12 -16.83
CA LEU A 80 6.72 -3.97 -16.86
C LEU A 80 7.41 -5.25 -17.32
N ALA A 81 6.86 -6.41 -16.97
CA ALA A 81 7.36 -7.71 -17.42
C ALA A 81 6.93 -8.07 -18.86
N GLY A 82 6.03 -7.30 -19.46
CA GLY A 82 5.47 -7.60 -20.79
C GLY A 82 4.50 -8.79 -20.80
N ILE A 83 3.89 -9.10 -19.66
CA ILE A 83 3.02 -10.26 -19.43
C ILE A 83 1.58 -9.80 -19.30
N THR A 84 0.63 -10.51 -19.88
CA THR A 84 -0.81 -10.24 -19.78
C THR A 84 -1.61 -11.41 -19.21
N GLU A 85 -1.00 -12.59 -19.12
CA GLU A 85 -1.62 -13.79 -18.53
C GLU A 85 -0.61 -14.45 -17.56
N SER A 86 -1.02 -14.68 -16.32
CA SER A 86 -0.13 -15.27 -15.32
C SER A 86 -0.88 -15.90 -14.15
N HIS A 87 -0.23 -16.91 -13.58
CA HIS A 87 -0.47 -17.30 -12.20
C HIS A 87 0.26 -16.34 -11.26
N VAL A 88 -0.39 -15.90 -10.20
CA VAL A 88 0.14 -14.88 -9.29
C VAL A 88 0.09 -15.36 -7.85
N HIS A 89 1.22 -15.23 -7.15
CA HIS A 89 1.29 -15.28 -5.71
C HIS A 89 1.43 -13.86 -5.16
N LEU A 90 0.48 -13.41 -4.33
CA LEU A 90 0.53 -12.10 -3.71
C LEU A 90 1.24 -12.15 -2.36
N ALA A 91 2.18 -11.24 -2.16
CA ALA A 91 2.81 -10.96 -0.88
C ALA A 91 2.39 -9.55 -0.42
N VAL A 92 1.53 -9.46 0.60
CA VAL A 92 0.92 -8.20 1.02
C VAL A 92 1.18 -7.87 2.48
N GLY A 93 1.05 -6.59 2.85
CA GLY A 93 1.32 -6.10 4.19
C GLY A 93 0.07 -5.62 4.95
N LEU A 94 -0.02 -5.98 6.23
CA LEU A 94 -0.94 -5.37 7.20
C LEU A 94 -0.18 -4.64 8.31
N PRO A 95 -0.73 -3.53 8.84
CA PRO A 95 -0.22 -2.93 10.06
C PRO A 95 -0.13 -3.95 11.18
N LEU A 96 0.95 -3.88 11.93
CA LEU A 96 1.31 -4.90 12.93
C LEU A 96 0.21 -5.16 13.96
N MET A 97 -0.48 -4.10 14.41
CA MET A 97 -1.55 -4.21 15.41
C MET A 97 -2.73 -5.08 14.92
N TRP A 98 -3.02 -5.07 13.63
CA TRP A 98 -4.16 -5.80 13.05
C TRP A 98 -3.77 -7.10 12.35
N TYR A 99 -2.47 -7.38 12.28
CA TYR A 99 -1.97 -8.55 11.56
C TYR A 99 -2.59 -9.87 12.07
N SER A 100 -2.59 -10.08 13.39
CA SER A 100 -3.08 -11.33 13.98
C SER A 100 -4.59 -11.54 13.77
N GLU A 101 -5.37 -10.45 13.77
CA GLU A 101 -6.83 -10.51 13.65
C GLU A 101 -7.31 -10.52 12.19
N GLN A 102 -6.61 -9.80 11.31
CA GLN A 102 -7.13 -9.53 9.96
C GLN A 102 -6.37 -10.28 8.85
N ARG A 103 -5.28 -10.98 9.13
CA ARG A 103 -4.46 -11.61 8.07
C ARG A 103 -5.25 -12.60 7.22
N GLU A 104 -6.12 -13.40 7.83
CA GLU A 104 -6.90 -14.42 7.13
C GLU A 104 -8.01 -13.78 6.30
N SER A 105 -8.82 -12.90 6.91
CA SER A 105 -9.89 -12.18 6.22
C SER A 105 -9.35 -11.29 5.09
N PHE A 106 -8.18 -10.68 5.25
CA PHE A 106 -7.57 -9.88 4.20
C PHE A 106 -7.05 -10.75 3.05
N ALA A 107 -6.47 -11.92 3.34
CA ALA A 107 -6.08 -12.87 2.30
C ALA A 107 -7.28 -13.40 1.51
N GLU A 108 -8.38 -13.74 2.19
CA GLU A 108 -9.63 -14.16 1.56
C GLU A 108 -10.26 -13.05 0.71
N TYR A 109 -10.30 -11.82 1.24
CA TYR A 109 -10.77 -10.64 0.52
C TYR A 109 -9.99 -10.39 -0.78
N LEU A 110 -8.67 -10.50 -0.76
CA LEU A 110 -7.84 -10.32 -1.96
C LEU A 110 -7.97 -11.48 -2.95
N ARG A 111 -8.40 -12.65 -2.46
CA ARG A 111 -8.61 -13.86 -3.25
C ARG A 111 -10.09 -14.12 -3.55
N GLN A 112 -10.98 -13.15 -3.30
CA GLN A 112 -12.43 -13.29 -3.52
C GLN A 112 -12.81 -13.78 -4.93
N ASN A 113 -11.96 -13.51 -5.91
CA ASN A 113 -12.02 -14.06 -7.25
C ASN A 113 -10.66 -14.67 -7.59
N GLU A 114 -10.60 -16.00 -7.74
CA GLU A 114 -9.35 -16.69 -8.11
C GLU A 114 -8.95 -16.38 -9.55
N TYR A 115 -9.91 -16.34 -10.47
CA TYR A 115 -9.71 -15.94 -11.86
C TYR A 115 -10.23 -14.53 -12.06
N VAL A 116 -9.38 -13.65 -12.50
CA VAL A 116 -9.71 -12.24 -12.67
C VAL A 116 -9.32 -11.78 -14.07
N GLU A 117 -10.28 -11.18 -14.75
CA GLU A 117 -10.06 -10.46 -16.00
C GLU A 117 -10.26 -8.97 -15.77
N PHE A 118 -9.33 -8.15 -16.24
CA PHE A 118 -9.39 -6.70 -16.12
C PHE A 118 -8.62 -6.01 -17.24
N GLY A 119 -9.02 -4.79 -17.56
CA GLY A 119 -8.33 -3.92 -18.52
C GLY A 119 -7.35 -2.98 -17.81
N TYR A 120 -6.19 -2.73 -18.41
CA TYR A 120 -5.27 -1.69 -17.99
C TYR A 120 -4.47 -1.16 -19.19
N ASN A 121 -4.49 0.16 -19.39
CA ASN A 121 -3.81 0.82 -20.51
C ASN A 121 -4.16 0.21 -21.88
N GLY A 122 -5.44 -0.08 -22.12
CA GLY A 122 -5.96 -0.66 -23.36
C GLY A 122 -5.54 -2.11 -23.62
N LYS A 123 -4.95 -2.80 -22.63
CA LYS A 123 -4.63 -4.21 -22.67
C LYS A 123 -5.52 -4.99 -21.71
N GLN A 124 -5.92 -6.19 -22.11
CA GLN A 124 -6.66 -7.11 -21.25
C GLN A 124 -5.67 -8.02 -20.53
N TYR A 125 -5.88 -8.17 -19.23
CA TYR A 125 -5.12 -9.04 -18.34
C TYR A 125 -6.00 -10.17 -17.85
N ARG A 126 -5.44 -11.37 -17.79
CA ARG A 126 -6.07 -12.57 -17.21
C ARG A 126 -5.11 -13.16 -16.19
N ILE A 127 -5.53 -13.18 -14.96
CA ILE A 127 -4.70 -13.70 -13.87
C ILE A 127 -5.43 -14.79 -13.10
N HIS A 128 -4.65 -15.70 -12.54
CA HIS A 128 -5.10 -16.64 -11.52
C HIS A 128 -4.34 -16.33 -10.23
N ILE A 129 -5.05 -15.92 -9.19
CA ILE A 129 -4.46 -15.67 -7.87
C ILE A 129 -4.36 -17.02 -7.14
N ASP A 130 -3.20 -17.66 -7.22
CA ASP A 130 -2.95 -18.96 -6.62
C ASP A 130 -3.01 -18.91 -5.09
N SER A 131 -2.40 -17.87 -4.53
CA SER A 131 -2.31 -17.70 -3.07
C SER A 131 -1.97 -16.26 -2.68
N VAL A 132 -2.29 -15.93 -1.43
CA VAL A 132 -1.98 -14.65 -0.80
C VAL A 132 -1.27 -14.90 0.51
N SER A 133 -0.05 -14.38 0.64
CA SER A 133 0.70 -14.35 1.90
C SER A 133 0.65 -12.96 2.50
N VAL A 134 0.19 -12.87 3.73
CA VAL A 134 0.08 -11.61 4.46
C VAL A 134 1.22 -11.51 5.48
N TYR A 135 1.87 -10.37 5.52
CA TYR A 135 3.01 -10.09 6.40
C TYR A 135 2.79 -8.84 7.24
N PRO A 136 3.39 -8.73 8.43
CA PRO A 136 3.37 -7.47 9.18
C PRO A 136 4.19 -6.40 8.46
N GLN A 137 3.59 -5.22 8.23
CA GLN A 137 4.29 -4.07 7.65
C GLN A 137 5.48 -3.64 8.52
N GLY A 138 6.53 -3.14 7.89
CA GLY A 138 7.78 -2.75 8.56
C GLY A 138 8.70 -3.94 8.89
N TYR A 139 8.16 -5.09 9.30
CA TYR A 139 8.96 -6.27 9.61
C TYR A 139 9.71 -6.80 8.39
N CYS A 140 9.03 -6.90 7.24
CA CYS A 140 9.64 -7.38 6.00
C CYS A 140 10.79 -6.49 5.52
N ALA A 141 10.73 -5.19 5.76
CA ALA A 141 11.77 -4.24 5.37
C ALA A 141 13.10 -4.44 6.11
N VAL A 142 13.06 -5.10 7.26
CA VAL A 142 14.24 -5.36 8.08
C VAL A 142 14.60 -6.83 8.21
N TYR A 143 13.85 -7.71 7.55
CA TYR A 143 14.03 -9.17 7.69
C TYR A 143 15.47 -9.62 7.45
N ASP A 144 16.10 -9.13 6.40
CA ASP A 144 17.49 -9.45 6.07
C ASP A 144 18.51 -8.89 7.09
N LYS A 145 18.11 -7.85 7.82
CA LYS A 145 18.95 -7.17 8.81
C LYS A 145 18.79 -7.75 10.21
N LEU A 146 17.73 -8.52 10.46
CA LEU A 146 17.43 -9.07 11.79
C LEU A 146 18.63 -9.86 12.36
N ARG A 147 19.33 -10.63 11.54
CA ARG A 147 20.50 -11.42 11.95
C ARG A 147 21.67 -10.59 12.50
N ASN A 148 21.65 -9.27 12.30
CA ASN A 148 22.68 -8.33 12.75
C ASN A 148 22.17 -7.44 13.89
N MET A 149 20.98 -7.72 14.45
CA MET A 149 20.36 -6.95 15.52
C MET A 149 20.55 -7.64 16.88
N ASP A 150 21.79 -7.66 17.38
CA ASP A 150 22.08 -8.15 18.73
C ASP A 150 21.52 -7.22 19.80
N GLY A 151 21.15 -7.78 20.96
CA GLY A 151 20.64 -7.03 22.09
C GLY A 151 19.22 -6.48 21.83
N VAL A 152 18.94 -5.30 22.37
CA VAL A 152 17.62 -4.66 22.28
C VAL A 152 17.61 -3.59 21.19
N ASN A 153 16.82 -3.78 20.18
CA ASN A 153 16.63 -2.86 19.07
C ASN A 153 15.17 -2.41 18.99
N MET A 154 14.95 -1.21 18.47
CA MET A 154 13.63 -0.68 18.15
C MET A 154 13.56 -0.31 16.68
N ILE A 155 12.51 -0.76 16.02
CA ILE A 155 12.20 -0.41 14.63
C ILE A 155 10.99 0.51 14.66
N ALA A 156 11.08 1.67 14.01
CA ALA A 156 9.97 2.58 13.79
C ALA A 156 9.73 2.69 12.28
N ASP A 157 8.62 2.13 11.83
CA ASP A 157 8.14 2.28 10.45
C ASP A 157 7.14 3.43 10.40
N ILE A 158 7.55 4.55 9.82
CA ILE A 158 6.77 5.79 9.79
C ILE A 158 6.13 5.93 8.41
N GLY A 159 4.86 5.55 8.34
CA GLY A 159 4.03 5.71 7.15
C GLY A 159 3.35 7.08 7.07
N ASN A 160 2.45 7.26 6.09
CA ASN A 160 1.69 8.51 5.95
C ASN A 160 0.68 8.70 7.11
N GLY A 161 -0.14 7.69 7.41
CA GLY A 161 -1.19 7.77 8.44
C GLY A 161 -0.78 7.18 9.79
N THR A 162 0.16 6.23 9.82
CA THR A 162 0.52 5.46 11.02
C THR A 162 2.02 5.34 11.21
N MET A 163 2.42 5.08 12.44
CA MET A 163 3.76 4.67 12.81
C MET A 163 3.67 3.30 13.51
N ASN A 164 4.34 2.29 12.95
CA ASN A 164 4.47 0.97 13.56
C ASN A 164 5.78 0.91 14.36
N ILE A 165 5.68 0.54 15.63
CA ILE A 165 6.83 0.41 16.52
C ILE A 165 6.98 -1.07 16.87
N MET A 166 8.17 -1.60 16.62
CA MET A 166 8.52 -3.00 16.89
C MET A 166 9.76 -3.07 17.75
N LYS A 167 9.72 -3.90 18.77
CA LYS A 167 10.88 -4.23 19.59
C LYS A 167 11.47 -5.56 19.11
N VAL A 168 12.77 -5.56 18.85
CA VAL A 168 13.53 -6.75 18.48
C VAL A 168 14.57 -7.01 19.56
N ILE A 169 14.59 -8.23 20.10
CA ILE A 169 15.59 -8.68 21.07
C ILE A 169 16.27 -9.90 20.49
N ASP A 170 17.60 -9.84 20.37
CA ASP A 170 18.44 -10.93 19.88
C ASP A 170 17.85 -11.59 18.63
N HIS A 171 17.67 -10.81 17.58
CA HIS A 171 17.15 -11.21 16.25
C HIS A 171 15.66 -11.56 16.20
N LYS A 172 14.90 -11.45 17.30
CA LYS A 172 13.49 -11.84 17.34
C LYS A 172 12.59 -10.64 17.64
N CYS A 173 11.53 -10.50 16.82
CA CYS A 173 10.47 -9.52 17.08
C CYS A 173 9.65 -9.98 18.30
N ILE A 174 9.46 -9.08 19.27
CA ILE A 174 8.65 -9.32 20.48
C ILE A 174 7.26 -8.76 20.22
N ILE A 175 6.36 -9.63 19.75
CA ILE A 175 5.01 -9.25 19.28
C ILE A 175 4.23 -8.46 20.32
N ASP A 176 4.24 -8.88 21.58
CA ASP A 176 3.50 -8.24 22.69
C ASP A 176 3.97 -6.82 23.02
N SER A 177 5.15 -6.43 22.53
CA SER A 177 5.70 -5.08 22.69
C SER A 177 5.60 -4.22 21.43
N CYS A 178 4.93 -4.74 20.42
CA CYS A 178 4.70 -4.04 19.17
C CYS A 178 3.39 -3.26 19.22
N HIS A 179 3.37 -2.07 18.67
CA HIS A 179 2.15 -1.26 18.61
C HIS A 179 2.15 -0.33 17.40
N THR A 180 0.96 0.10 17.03
CA THR A 180 0.73 1.04 15.93
C THR A 180 0.14 2.32 16.48
N GLU A 181 0.78 3.44 16.19
CA GLU A 181 0.32 4.76 16.55
C GLU A 181 -0.27 5.49 15.33
N LYS A 182 -1.33 6.27 15.52
CA LYS A 182 -1.88 7.17 14.49
C LYS A 182 -1.03 8.45 14.40
N LEU A 183 0.26 8.29 14.18
CA LEU A 183 1.29 9.34 14.16
C LEU A 183 2.11 9.22 12.87
N GLY A 184 1.46 9.37 11.71
CA GLY A 184 2.14 9.38 10.43
C GLY A 184 2.61 10.77 10.00
N VAL A 185 3.24 10.83 8.84
CA VAL A 185 3.76 12.07 8.21
C VAL A 185 2.66 13.11 8.02
N GLU A 186 1.42 12.69 7.74
CA GLU A 186 0.24 13.55 7.60
C GLU A 186 0.07 14.51 8.79
N LYS A 187 0.29 14.02 10.03
CA LYS A 187 0.23 14.90 11.21
C LYS A 187 1.34 15.95 11.26
N CYS A 188 2.52 15.61 10.76
CA CYS A 188 3.63 16.57 10.65
C CYS A 188 3.28 17.63 9.62
N VAL A 189 2.78 17.23 8.46
CA VAL A 189 2.32 18.13 7.39
C VAL A 189 1.26 19.08 7.93
N PHE A 190 0.22 18.56 8.60
CA PHE A 190 -0.84 19.38 9.20
C PHE A 190 -0.31 20.41 10.20
N ARG A 191 0.61 20.00 11.09
CA ARG A 191 1.22 20.92 12.07
C ARG A 191 2.05 22.02 11.41
N ILE A 192 2.80 21.68 10.35
CA ILE A 192 3.59 22.66 9.59
C ILE A 192 2.67 23.63 8.88
N SER A 193 1.62 23.14 8.20
CA SER A 193 0.63 23.99 7.53
C SER A 193 -0.02 24.97 8.49
N ASN A 194 -0.42 24.53 9.67
CA ASN A 194 -0.98 25.38 10.70
C ASN A 194 0.03 26.41 11.23
N ALA A 195 1.28 26.01 11.43
CA ALA A 195 2.33 26.93 11.88
C ALA A 195 2.61 28.03 10.84
N VAL A 196 2.64 27.69 9.56
CA VAL A 196 2.79 28.64 8.44
C VAL A 196 1.59 29.59 8.40
N MET A 197 0.37 29.06 8.44
CA MET A 197 -0.86 29.85 8.46
C MET A 197 -0.88 30.84 9.64
N ASN A 198 -0.54 30.38 10.83
CA ASN A 198 -0.53 31.23 12.03
C ASN A 198 0.54 32.31 12.00
N LYS A 199 1.71 32.02 11.39
CA LYS A 199 2.84 32.96 11.38
C LYS A 199 2.81 33.94 10.21
N PHE A 200 2.38 33.47 9.04
CA PHE A 200 2.47 34.23 7.79
C PHE A 200 1.11 34.59 7.21
N HIS A 201 0.01 34.06 7.77
CA HIS A 201 -1.36 34.20 7.26
C HIS A 201 -1.54 33.71 5.81
N GLU A 202 -0.72 32.73 5.41
CA GLU A 202 -0.72 32.12 4.08
C GLU A 202 -0.81 30.59 4.18
N GLY A 203 -1.47 29.98 3.19
CA GLY A 203 -1.48 28.52 3.03
C GLY A 203 -0.20 28.04 2.39
N ILE A 204 0.24 26.83 2.75
CA ILE A 204 1.34 26.14 2.08
C ILE A 204 0.83 24.84 1.48
N ASP A 205 1.22 24.56 0.23
CA ASP A 205 0.88 23.30 -0.43
C ASP A 205 1.63 22.13 0.20
N GLU A 206 0.92 21.02 0.40
CA GLU A 206 1.48 19.81 0.99
C GLU A 206 2.69 19.26 0.20
N SER A 207 2.68 19.40 -1.13
CA SER A 207 3.78 18.95 -1.97
C SER A 207 5.09 19.67 -1.64
N ILE A 208 5.04 20.94 -1.25
CA ILE A 208 6.20 21.74 -0.84
C ILE A 208 6.78 21.18 0.46
N ILE A 209 5.91 20.89 1.44
CA ILE A 209 6.33 20.29 2.72
C ILE A 209 6.97 18.91 2.48
N THR A 210 6.35 18.11 1.62
CA THR A 210 6.83 16.76 1.29
C THR A 210 8.19 16.79 0.58
N LYS A 211 8.40 17.71 -0.36
CA LYS A 211 9.71 17.92 -1.00
C LYS A 211 10.78 18.30 0.01
N PHE A 212 10.44 19.20 0.93
CA PHE A 212 11.37 19.59 2.01
C PHE A 212 11.80 18.38 2.86
N PHE A 213 10.89 17.47 3.21
CA PHE A 213 11.25 16.25 3.93
C PHE A 213 12.15 15.30 3.13
N ARG A 214 12.08 15.35 1.80
CA ARG A 214 12.90 14.51 0.90
C ARG A 214 14.23 15.16 0.52
N ASN A 215 14.50 16.38 0.95
CA ASN A 215 15.62 17.20 0.49
C ASN A 215 15.62 17.43 -1.03
N GLU A 216 14.45 17.62 -1.62
CA GLU A 216 14.25 17.90 -3.05
C GLU A 216 14.00 19.40 -3.30
#